data_848c0f39c2cdd8aad43af327565739c9
#
_entry.id   848c0f39c2cdd8aad43af327565739c9
#
_cell.length_a   1.000
_cell.length_b   1.000
_cell.length_c   1.000
_cell.angle_alpha   90.00
_cell.angle_beta   90.00
_cell.angle_gamma   90.00
#
_symmetry.space_group_name_H-M   'P 1'
#
loop_
_entity.id
_entity.type
_entity.pdbx_description
1 polymer ?
#
loop_
_entity_poly.entity_id
_entity_poly.type
_entity_poly.pdbx_seq_one_letter_code
_entity_poly.pdbx_strand_id
1 'polypeptide(L)'
;MSILNVNKINPVGGGSTVTIAGIASVTNNLTVGGNLGVGGTLTYEDVTNIDSVGLITARSGINISSGSLTIPDSIIHSGDINTKIRFPEADAVTIETNGSERLRINSAGSWGIGASFGTSGQVLTSQGNSSAPTWATPSSGLSMADQWRFKATQNITGSRQLLTGWERPDRSGTGGGAYVGSGMSVSSDIFSFPATGIYLVTLDWSINCSSNNVRYAKSEIEVTKNNSDYYQAAKAFIHINRPTGTSTGHTTSCNFIIDVDNTTNDKVKFTSSIDNVGDHQVLGDEDVNVTTVTFLRLGDT
;
A
#
# COMPACT_ATOMS: atom_id res chain seq x y z
N MET A 1 81.07 -4.26 33.26
CA MET A 1 79.66 -4.71 33.20
C MET A 1 79.54 -5.84 34.23
N SER A 2 78.71 -5.73 35.26
CA SER A 2 78.50 -6.77 36.24
C SER A 2 77.33 -7.64 35.84
N ILE A 3 77.55 -8.95 35.76
CA ILE A 3 76.54 -9.96 35.43
C ILE A 3 76.21 -10.77 36.65
N LEU A 4 74.93 -10.83 37.03
CA LEU A 4 74.49 -11.71 38.11
C LEU A 4 73.76 -12.88 37.52
N ASN A 5 74.30 -14.09 37.59
CA ASN A 5 73.66 -15.32 37.10
C ASN A 5 73.03 -16.02 38.33
N VAL A 6 71.71 -16.09 38.37
CA VAL A 6 70.98 -16.70 39.49
C VAL A 6 69.86 -17.59 38.91
N ASN A 7 69.60 -18.71 39.57
CA ASN A 7 68.46 -19.59 39.16
C ASN A 7 67.15 -19.15 39.82
N LYS A 8 67.21 -18.30 40.86
CA LYS A 8 66.03 -17.82 41.58
C LYS A 8 66.29 -16.50 42.28
N ILE A 9 65.40 -15.56 42.15
CA ILE A 9 65.43 -14.30 42.92
C ILE A 9 64.26 -14.34 43.89
N ASN A 10 64.55 -14.35 45.18
CA ASN A 10 63.55 -14.30 46.26
C ASN A 10 63.62 -12.93 46.97
N PRO A 11 62.47 -12.44 47.46
CA PRO A 11 62.49 -11.26 48.39
C PRO A 11 63.39 -11.51 49.60
N VAL A 12 64.09 -10.49 50.02
CA VAL A 12 64.94 -10.55 51.23
C VAL A 12 64.08 -10.32 52.48
N GLY A 13 64.33 -11.08 53.57
CA GLY A 13 63.64 -10.86 54.81
C GLY A 13 62.18 -11.27 54.92
N GLY A 14 61.73 -12.23 54.05
CA GLY A 14 60.39 -12.73 54.12
C GLY A 14 59.33 -11.80 53.44
N GLY A 15 59.80 -10.79 52.75
CA GLY A 15 58.89 -9.89 51.93
C GLY A 15 58.27 -10.61 50.74
N SER A 16 57.22 -10.04 50.22
CA SER A 16 56.48 -10.57 49.06
C SER A 16 56.88 -9.90 47.75
N THR A 17 57.79 -8.91 47.76
CA THR A 17 58.08 -8.08 46.56
C THR A 17 59.56 -8.09 46.16
N VAL A 18 59.82 -8.30 44.89
CA VAL A 18 61.10 -8.02 44.24
C VAL A 18 60.94 -6.80 43.37
N THR A 19 61.67 -5.73 43.62
CA THR A 19 61.61 -4.50 42.83
C THR A 19 62.81 -4.47 41.84
N ILE A 20 62.53 -4.31 40.58
CA ILE A 20 63.53 -4.05 39.53
C ILE A 20 63.36 -2.60 39.12
N ALA A 21 64.33 -1.74 39.56
CA ALA A 21 64.28 -0.33 39.17
C ALA A 21 65.07 -0.11 37.88
N GLY A 22 64.34 -0.32 36.80
CA GLY A 22 64.90 -0.21 35.44
C GLY A 22 64.15 -1.08 34.42
N ILE A 23 64.80 -1.48 33.37
CA ILE A 23 64.22 -2.33 32.29
C ILE A 23 64.49 -3.80 32.64
N ALA A 24 63.42 -4.60 32.76
CA ALA A 24 63.49 -6.05 32.78
C ALA A 24 63.25 -6.59 31.37
N SER A 25 64.22 -7.35 30.83
CA SER A 25 64.11 -8.03 29.53
C SER A 25 63.99 -9.53 29.77
N VAL A 26 62.95 -10.16 29.25
CA VAL A 26 62.74 -11.59 29.29
C VAL A 26 62.90 -12.10 27.87
N THR A 27 63.96 -12.88 27.60
CA THR A 27 64.26 -13.37 26.24
C THR A 27 63.47 -14.59 25.80
N ASN A 28 62.81 -15.25 26.75
CA ASN A 28 61.93 -16.40 26.50
C ASN A 28 60.52 -16.14 27.07
N ASN A 29 59.90 -17.10 27.64
CA ASN A 29 58.56 -16.96 28.19
C ASN A 29 58.57 -16.22 29.55
N LEU A 30 57.66 -15.26 29.73
CA LEU A 30 57.26 -14.72 31.02
C LEU A 30 56.02 -15.44 31.51
N THR A 31 56.13 -16.25 32.59
CA THR A 31 54.96 -16.86 33.24
C THR A 31 54.63 -16.13 34.52
N VAL A 32 53.42 -15.58 34.62
CA VAL A 32 52.90 -14.88 35.81
C VAL A 32 51.86 -15.77 36.46
N GLY A 33 52.16 -16.31 37.65
CA GLY A 33 51.25 -17.19 38.41
C GLY A 33 50.11 -16.48 39.11
N GLY A 34 50.03 -15.16 39.04
CA GLY A 34 48.97 -14.30 39.58
C GLY A 34 48.59 -13.23 38.58
N ASN A 35 48.21 -12.06 39.08
CA ASN A 35 47.83 -10.94 38.20
C ASN A 35 49.05 -10.24 37.61
N LEU A 36 49.05 -9.94 36.31
CA LEU A 36 49.95 -8.99 35.68
C LEU A 36 49.29 -7.60 35.65
N GLY A 37 49.81 -6.69 36.48
CA GLY A 37 49.37 -5.28 36.46
C GLY A 37 50.33 -4.45 35.61
N VAL A 38 49.83 -3.84 34.54
CA VAL A 38 50.60 -2.91 33.70
C VAL A 38 50.09 -1.51 33.93
N GLY A 39 50.90 -0.64 34.54
CA GLY A 39 50.53 0.76 34.80
C GLY A 39 50.58 1.70 33.61
N GLY A 40 51.13 1.24 32.51
CA GLY A 40 51.21 1.98 31.26
C GLY A 40 50.57 1.22 30.09
N THR A 41 51.08 1.45 28.88
CA THR A 41 50.61 0.76 27.68
C THR A 41 51.29 -0.60 27.55
N LEU A 42 50.52 -1.65 27.33
CA LEU A 42 50.98 -2.95 26.91
C LEU A 42 50.94 -3.00 25.37
N THR A 43 52.11 -2.98 24.74
CA THR A 43 52.21 -3.05 23.27
C THR A 43 52.63 -4.47 22.87
N TYR A 44 51.83 -5.05 21.98
CA TYR A 44 52.08 -6.34 21.36
C TYR A 44 52.45 -6.11 19.89
N GLU A 45 53.50 -6.74 19.39
CA GLU A 45 53.80 -6.76 17.94
C GLU A 45 53.03 -7.90 17.25
N ASP A 46 52.89 -9.05 17.92
CA ASP A 46 52.23 -10.23 17.36
C ASP A 46 51.53 -11.02 18.46
N VAL A 47 50.20 -10.82 18.60
CA VAL A 47 49.39 -11.62 19.51
C VAL A 47 48.55 -12.59 18.68
N THR A 48 48.93 -13.87 18.71
CA THR A 48 48.18 -14.91 17.99
C THR A 48 46.82 -15.17 18.64
N ASN A 49 46.74 -15.18 19.97
CA ASN A 49 45.51 -15.41 20.71
C ASN A 49 45.43 -14.59 22.02
N ILE A 50 44.29 -14.00 22.27
CA ILE A 50 43.89 -13.48 23.60
C ILE A 50 42.70 -14.32 24.05
N ASP A 51 42.93 -15.20 25.03
CA ASP A 51 41.84 -15.94 25.69
C ASP A 51 41.45 -15.24 26.99
N SER A 52 40.22 -14.74 27.04
CA SER A 52 39.66 -14.08 28.21
C SER A 52 38.44 -14.85 28.70
N VAL A 53 38.53 -15.42 29.89
CA VAL A 53 37.41 -16.11 30.56
C VAL A 53 36.39 -15.13 31.16
N GLY A 54 36.65 -13.84 31.10
CA GLY A 54 35.81 -12.80 31.66
C GLY A 54 35.50 -11.66 30.70
N LEU A 55 35.19 -10.50 31.24
CA LEU A 55 34.85 -9.30 30.51
C LEU A 55 36.11 -8.64 29.91
N ILE A 56 36.05 -8.33 28.62
CA ILE A 56 36.99 -7.41 27.97
C ILE A 56 36.32 -6.05 27.87
N THR A 57 36.89 -5.02 28.50
CA THR A 57 36.40 -3.64 28.41
C THR A 57 37.26 -2.84 27.44
N ALA A 58 36.70 -2.52 26.27
CA ALA A 58 37.33 -1.60 25.32
C ALA A 58 36.67 -0.21 25.46
N ARG A 59 37.45 0.78 25.99
CA ARG A 59 36.91 2.13 26.29
C ARG A 59 36.78 3.02 25.06
N SER A 60 37.52 2.74 24.00
CA SER A 60 37.55 3.55 22.76
C SER A 60 37.06 2.79 21.56
N GLY A 61 36.45 1.61 21.73
CA GLY A 61 35.94 0.77 20.65
C GLY A 61 36.82 -0.41 20.31
N ILE A 62 36.30 -1.29 19.46
CA ILE A 62 36.96 -2.46 18.91
C ILE A 62 37.04 -2.27 17.40
N ASN A 63 38.26 -2.27 16.82
CA ASN A 63 38.49 -2.23 15.40
C ASN A 63 38.96 -3.61 14.93
N ILE A 64 38.21 -4.24 14.06
CA ILE A 64 38.54 -5.50 13.38
C ILE A 64 38.89 -5.16 11.94
N SER A 65 40.20 -5.10 11.64
CA SER A 65 40.69 -4.69 10.31
C SER A 65 40.57 -5.79 9.25
N SER A 66 40.46 -7.05 9.69
CA SER A 66 40.23 -8.21 8.79
C SER A 66 39.67 -9.37 9.62
N GLY A 67 38.96 -10.30 8.97
CA GLY A 67 38.31 -11.43 9.65
C GLY A 67 36.91 -11.08 10.13
N SER A 68 36.40 -11.87 11.08
CA SER A 68 35.01 -11.78 11.56
C SER A 68 34.95 -11.66 13.07
N LEU A 69 33.92 -10.95 13.58
CA LEU A 69 33.51 -11.01 14.98
C LEU A 69 32.49 -12.13 15.14
N THR A 70 32.84 -13.19 15.87
CA THR A 70 31.92 -14.27 16.19
C THR A 70 31.15 -13.96 17.47
N ILE A 71 29.84 -13.90 17.37
CA ILE A 71 28.93 -13.59 18.48
C ILE A 71 27.96 -14.77 18.63
N PRO A 72 27.91 -15.45 19.80
CA PRO A 72 27.05 -16.64 19.97
C PRO A 72 25.55 -16.33 19.93
N ASP A 73 25.07 -15.20 20.44
CA ASP A 73 23.65 -14.88 20.57
C ASP A 73 23.31 -13.44 20.17
N SER A 74 23.89 -12.43 20.84
CA SER A 74 23.36 -11.07 20.68
C SER A 74 24.38 -9.95 20.87
N ILE A 75 24.08 -8.81 20.23
CA ILE A 75 24.68 -7.49 20.51
C ILE A 75 23.66 -6.70 21.30
N ILE A 76 23.99 -6.32 22.51
CA ILE A 76 23.08 -5.70 23.49
C ILE A 76 23.43 -4.22 23.67
N HIS A 77 22.40 -3.37 23.72
CA HIS A 77 22.54 -1.96 24.07
C HIS A 77 22.87 -1.81 25.57
N SER A 78 23.96 -1.12 25.89
CA SER A 78 24.36 -0.91 27.27
C SER A 78 23.35 -0.06 28.05
N GLY A 79 22.90 -0.55 29.21
CA GLY A 79 21.87 0.11 30.03
C GLY A 79 20.42 -0.21 29.61
N ASP A 80 20.23 -0.92 28.50
CA ASP A 80 18.93 -1.37 28.03
C ASP A 80 19.05 -2.79 27.43
N ILE A 81 19.09 -3.78 28.32
CA ILE A 81 19.37 -5.19 27.97
C ILE A 81 18.24 -5.84 27.13
N ASN A 82 17.10 -5.20 27.00
CA ASN A 82 15.96 -5.67 26.22
C ASN A 82 15.88 -5.03 24.81
N THR A 83 16.88 -4.21 24.44
CA THR A 83 17.12 -3.68 23.10
C THR A 83 18.40 -4.30 22.54
N LYS A 84 18.28 -5.11 21.48
CA LYS A 84 19.40 -5.91 20.95
C LYS A 84 19.19 -6.34 19.50
N ILE A 85 20.33 -6.70 18.86
CA ILE A 85 20.34 -7.51 17.65
C ILE A 85 20.66 -8.93 18.10
N ARG A 86 19.88 -9.91 17.68
CA ARG A 86 20.02 -11.30 18.13
C ARG A 86 20.10 -12.27 16.96
N PHE A 87 20.81 -13.39 17.21
CA PHE A 87 20.93 -14.53 16.31
C PHE A 87 20.23 -15.74 16.95
N PRO A 88 18.88 -15.81 16.89
CA PRO A 88 18.09 -16.74 17.72
C PRO A 88 18.23 -18.22 17.28
N GLU A 89 18.58 -18.45 16.04
CA GLU A 89 18.75 -19.76 15.43
C GLU A 89 19.64 -19.67 14.19
N ALA A 90 20.02 -20.80 13.59
CA ALA A 90 20.81 -20.81 12.35
C ALA A 90 20.08 -20.05 11.23
N ASP A 91 20.85 -19.25 10.48
CA ASP A 91 20.38 -18.48 9.32
C ASP A 91 19.26 -17.47 9.66
N ALA A 92 19.16 -17.03 10.92
CA ALA A 92 18.17 -16.03 11.33
C ALA A 92 18.79 -14.86 12.09
N VAL A 93 18.22 -13.68 11.90
CA VAL A 93 18.56 -12.47 12.67
C VAL A 93 17.29 -11.72 13.09
N THR A 94 17.28 -11.19 14.32
CA THR A 94 16.19 -10.37 14.86
C THR A 94 16.69 -9.04 15.39
N ILE A 95 15.82 -8.04 15.33
CA ILE A 95 15.96 -6.77 16.05
C ILE A 95 14.85 -6.72 17.10
N GLU A 96 15.27 -6.56 18.35
CA GLU A 96 14.35 -6.51 19.48
C GLU A 96 14.42 -5.14 20.18
N THR A 97 13.27 -4.61 20.58
CA THR A 97 13.16 -3.43 21.47
C THR A 97 12.11 -3.68 22.51
N ASN A 98 12.41 -3.27 23.76
CA ASN A 98 11.54 -3.53 24.91
C ASN A 98 11.17 -5.02 25.07
N GLY A 99 12.15 -5.90 24.82
CA GLY A 99 11.98 -7.35 24.93
C GLY A 99 11.09 -7.99 23.87
N SER A 100 10.67 -7.23 22.86
CA SER A 100 9.80 -7.71 21.77
C SER A 100 10.55 -7.68 20.45
N GLU A 101 10.39 -8.75 19.68
CA GLU A 101 10.88 -8.82 18.31
C GLU A 101 10.11 -7.80 17.43
N ARG A 102 10.86 -6.93 16.73
CA ARG A 102 10.29 -5.93 15.82
C ARG A 102 10.51 -6.28 14.37
N LEU A 103 11.65 -6.85 14.06
CA LEU A 103 12.02 -7.29 12.73
C LEU A 103 12.72 -8.65 12.84
N ARG A 104 12.38 -9.55 11.93
CA ARG A 104 13.07 -10.84 11.74
C ARG A 104 13.42 -11.04 10.27
N ILE A 105 14.58 -11.62 10.01
CA ILE A 105 14.89 -12.33 8.77
C ILE A 105 15.06 -13.79 9.17
N ASN A 106 14.25 -14.68 8.59
CA ASN A 106 14.31 -16.11 8.87
C ASN A 106 15.27 -16.85 7.93
N SER A 107 15.45 -18.14 8.12
CA SER A 107 16.34 -19.00 7.31
C SER A 107 15.98 -19.07 5.83
N ALA A 108 14.75 -18.76 5.44
CA ALA A 108 14.33 -18.63 4.05
C ALA A 108 14.59 -17.22 3.44
N GLY A 109 15.14 -16.29 4.22
CA GLY A 109 15.35 -14.89 3.82
C GLY A 109 14.07 -14.04 3.86
N SER A 110 12.98 -14.55 4.42
CA SER A 110 11.72 -13.80 4.52
C SER A 110 11.79 -12.76 5.64
N TRP A 111 11.18 -11.61 5.40
CA TRP A 111 11.10 -10.51 6.36
C TRP A 111 9.83 -10.61 7.19
N GLY A 112 9.97 -10.65 8.51
CA GLY A 112 8.87 -10.65 9.46
C GLY A 112 8.81 -9.36 10.25
N ILE A 113 7.60 -8.84 10.50
CA ILE A 113 7.33 -7.76 11.45
C ILE A 113 6.70 -8.39 12.68
N GLY A 114 7.44 -8.38 13.80
CA GLY A 114 7.12 -9.24 14.91
C GLY A 114 7.09 -10.71 14.47
N ALA A 115 6.04 -11.44 14.82
CA ALA A 115 5.87 -12.84 14.44
C ALA A 115 5.23 -13.07 13.05
N SER A 116 4.92 -12.01 12.29
CA SER A 116 4.18 -12.12 11.03
C SER A 116 5.07 -11.92 9.81
N PHE A 117 5.05 -12.87 8.88
CA PHE A 117 5.74 -12.81 7.59
C PHE A 117 4.81 -12.44 6.42
N GLY A 118 3.52 -12.18 6.71
CA GLY A 118 2.52 -11.97 5.68
C GLY A 118 2.22 -13.24 4.88
N THR A 119 1.44 -13.06 3.82
CA THR A 119 1.12 -14.10 2.82
C THR A 119 1.43 -13.59 1.42
N SER A 120 1.48 -14.51 0.44
CA SER A 120 1.74 -14.13 -0.96
C SER A 120 0.79 -13.03 -1.45
N GLY A 121 1.35 -12.00 -2.07
CA GLY A 121 0.59 -10.85 -2.60
C GLY A 121 0.35 -9.72 -1.60
N GLN A 122 0.68 -9.90 -0.31
CA GLN A 122 0.61 -8.82 0.66
C GLN A 122 1.81 -7.86 0.55
N VAL A 123 1.58 -6.61 0.89
CA VAL A 123 2.58 -5.55 1.00
C VAL A 123 2.71 -5.05 2.43
N LEU A 124 3.88 -4.59 2.79
CA LEU A 124 4.10 -3.99 4.10
C LEU A 124 3.53 -2.57 4.11
N THR A 125 2.55 -2.33 4.97
CA THR A 125 1.82 -1.07 5.05
C THR A 125 2.14 -0.35 6.35
N SER A 126 2.52 0.93 6.25
CA SER A 126 2.72 1.81 7.40
C SER A 126 1.40 2.05 8.14
N GLN A 127 1.44 1.98 9.47
CA GLN A 127 0.32 2.31 10.36
C GLN A 127 0.55 3.66 11.09
N GLY A 128 1.42 4.51 10.54
CA GLY A 128 1.82 5.76 11.18
C GLY A 128 2.88 5.56 12.27
N ASN A 129 3.16 6.63 13.02
CA ASN A 129 4.25 6.67 13.99
C ASN A 129 3.93 5.98 15.34
N SER A 130 2.67 5.64 15.59
CA SER A 130 2.21 5.08 16.88
C SER A 130 1.99 3.56 16.83
N SER A 131 2.14 2.93 15.67
CA SER A 131 1.86 1.51 15.48
C SER A 131 2.91 0.86 14.58
N ALA A 132 3.17 -0.43 14.81
CA ALA A 132 4.06 -1.20 13.94
C ALA A 132 3.45 -1.33 12.54
N PRO A 133 4.27 -1.40 11.48
CA PRO A 133 3.79 -1.76 10.15
C PRO A 133 3.09 -3.12 10.16
N THR A 134 2.17 -3.32 9.24
CA THR A 134 1.45 -4.60 9.07
C THR A 134 1.47 -5.07 7.63
N TRP A 135 1.38 -6.38 7.41
CA TRP A 135 1.15 -6.94 6.10
C TRP A 135 -0.32 -6.77 5.72
N ALA A 136 -0.59 -6.16 4.59
CA ALA A 136 -1.94 -5.92 4.09
C ALA A 136 -2.07 -6.35 2.62
N THR A 137 -3.22 -6.90 2.27
CA THR A 137 -3.55 -7.13 0.86
C THR A 137 -3.76 -5.77 0.19
N PRO A 138 -3.07 -5.47 -0.91
CA PRO A 138 -3.34 -4.25 -1.66
C PRO A 138 -4.82 -4.19 -2.03
N SER A 139 -5.44 -3.02 -1.89
CA SER A 139 -6.77 -2.81 -2.46
C SER A 139 -6.68 -3.00 -3.98
N SER A 140 -7.63 -3.71 -4.57
CA SER A 140 -7.77 -3.75 -6.03
C SER A 140 -7.86 -2.30 -6.53
N GLY A 141 -7.14 -1.97 -7.61
CA GLY A 141 -7.05 -0.59 -8.10
C GLY A 141 -8.38 0.08 -8.42
N LEU A 142 -9.45 -0.70 -8.67
CA LEU A 142 -10.82 -0.22 -8.88
C LEU A 142 -11.67 -0.54 -7.64
N SER A 143 -11.99 0.49 -6.85
CA SER A 143 -12.75 0.33 -5.60
C SER A 143 -14.27 0.27 -5.82
N MET A 144 -14.76 0.76 -6.99
CA MET A 144 -16.16 0.72 -7.38
C MET A 144 -16.31 0.75 -8.89
N ALA A 145 -17.13 -0.15 -9.41
CA ALA A 145 -17.69 -0.15 -10.76
C ALA A 145 -19.12 -0.63 -10.72
N ASP A 146 -20.01 0.06 -11.41
CA ASP A 146 -21.42 -0.30 -11.48
C ASP A 146 -21.99 0.07 -12.86
N GLN A 147 -22.81 -0.79 -13.42
CA GLN A 147 -23.48 -0.56 -14.69
C GLN A 147 -24.98 -0.77 -14.58
N TRP A 148 -25.72 0.12 -15.17
CA TRP A 148 -27.16 0.08 -15.23
C TRP A 148 -27.59 0.15 -16.69
N ARG A 149 -28.64 -0.58 -17.03
CA ARG A 149 -29.28 -0.52 -18.34
C ARG A 149 -30.65 0.15 -18.25
N PHE A 150 -31.06 0.69 -19.37
CA PHE A 150 -32.36 1.24 -19.56
C PHE A 150 -33.33 0.10 -19.88
N LYS A 151 -34.26 -0.21 -18.96
CA LYS A 151 -35.07 -1.43 -18.97
C LYS A 151 -36.04 -1.50 -20.16
N ALA A 152 -36.66 -0.38 -20.54
CA ALA A 152 -37.69 -0.32 -21.53
C ALA A 152 -37.56 0.91 -22.42
N THR A 153 -37.93 0.77 -23.68
CA THR A 153 -37.96 1.87 -24.65
C THR A 153 -38.90 2.99 -24.21
N GLN A 154 -38.42 4.23 -24.26
CA GLN A 154 -39.16 5.43 -23.85
C GLN A 154 -39.33 6.39 -25.04
N ASN A 155 -40.55 6.86 -25.27
CA ASN A 155 -40.83 7.89 -26.26
C ASN A 155 -40.29 9.26 -25.77
N ILE A 156 -39.65 9.99 -26.69
CA ILE A 156 -39.15 11.34 -26.47
C ILE A 156 -39.96 12.33 -27.30
N THR A 157 -40.58 13.29 -26.65
CA THR A 157 -41.60 14.18 -27.24
C THR A 157 -41.16 15.64 -27.37
N GLY A 158 -39.89 15.88 -27.67
CA GLY A 158 -39.34 17.22 -27.91
C GLY A 158 -38.55 17.78 -26.76
N SER A 159 -39.20 18.29 -25.72
CA SER A 159 -38.53 18.87 -24.53
C SER A 159 -37.66 17.87 -23.82
N ARG A 160 -36.71 18.41 -23.04
CA ARG A 160 -35.85 17.59 -22.18
C ARG A 160 -36.68 16.72 -21.24
N GLN A 161 -36.52 15.42 -21.33
CA GLN A 161 -37.21 14.42 -20.53
C GLN A 161 -36.22 13.57 -19.73
N LEU A 162 -36.59 13.27 -18.50
CA LEU A 162 -35.86 12.31 -17.67
C LEU A 162 -35.96 10.91 -18.28
N LEU A 163 -34.85 10.21 -18.38
CA LEU A 163 -34.81 8.79 -18.72
C LEU A 163 -35.15 7.98 -17.46
N THR A 164 -36.21 7.15 -17.56
CA THR A 164 -36.80 6.46 -16.42
C THR A 164 -36.81 4.95 -16.57
N GLY A 165 -36.67 4.21 -15.47
CA GLY A 165 -36.73 2.75 -15.52
C GLY A 165 -35.34 2.10 -15.65
N TRP A 166 -34.39 2.57 -14.91
CA TRP A 166 -33.04 1.99 -14.83
C TRP A 166 -33.02 0.74 -13.96
N GLU A 167 -32.33 -0.31 -14.43
CA GLU A 167 -32.06 -1.52 -13.67
C GLU A 167 -30.63 -2.00 -13.87
N ARG A 168 -30.12 -2.82 -12.93
CA ARG A 168 -28.85 -3.53 -13.17
C ARG A 168 -29.09 -4.68 -14.13
N PRO A 169 -28.13 -4.94 -15.05
CA PRO A 169 -28.19 -6.12 -15.91
C PRO A 169 -28.29 -7.40 -15.09
N ASP A 170 -29.37 -8.15 -15.22
CA ASP A 170 -29.69 -9.32 -14.40
C ASP A 170 -29.98 -10.59 -15.20
N ARG A 171 -29.79 -10.56 -16.52
CA ARG A 171 -30.05 -11.70 -17.40
C ARG A 171 -29.26 -12.93 -16.99
N SER A 172 -29.95 -14.02 -16.75
CA SER A 172 -29.35 -15.31 -16.43
C SER A 172 -28.38 -15.77 -17.53
N GLY A 173 -27.18 -16.21 -17.13
CA GLY A 173 -26.16 -16.71 -18.06
C GLY A 173 -25.22 -15.66 -18.65
N THR A 174 -25.47 -14.35 -18.46
CA THR A 174 -24.58 -13.29 -18.95
C THR A 174 -23.55 -12.82 -17.91
N GLY A 175 -23.71 -13.22 -16.63
CA GLY A 175 -22.89 -12.71 -15.53
C GLY A 175 -23.15 -11.24 -15.18
N GLY A 176 -24.21 -10.63 -15.74
CA GLY A 176 -24.62 -9.27 -15.44
C GLY A 176 -25.18 -9.10 -14.02
N GLY A 177 -25.38 -7.85 -13.59
CA GLY A 177 -25.90 -7.50 -12.26
C GLY A 177 -24.85 -7.44 -11.16
N ALA A 178 -23.64 -7.88 -11.42
CA ALA A 178 -22.52 -7.72 -10.48
C ALA A 178 -21.94 -6.30 -10.57
N TYR A 179 -21.55 -5.78 -9.43
CA TYR A 179 -20.79 -4.53 -9.30
C TYR A 179 -19.58 -4.76 -8.39
N VAL A 180 -18.57 -3.91 -8.54
CA VAL A 180 -17.39 -3.92 -7.67
C VAL A 180 -17.63 -2.95 -6.51
N GLY A 181 -17.33 -3.37 -5.30
CA GLY A 181 -17.47 -2.53 -4.10
C GLY A 181 -18.93 -2.21 -3.76
N SER A 182 -19.20 -0.99 -3.33
CA SER A 182 -20.56 -0.49 -3.03
C SER A 182 -21.12 0.20 -4.26
N GLY A 183 -22.10 -0.42 -4.93
CA GLY A 183 -22.71 0.12 -6.14
C GLY A 183 -23.54 1.38 -5.93
N MET A 184 -23.93 2.04 -7.01
CA MET A 184 -24.86 3.17 -7.00
C MET A 184 -26.22 2.76 -6.46
N SER A 185 -26.95 3.69 -5.90
CA SER A 185 -28.37 3.54 -5.62
C SER A 185 -29.20 4.49 -6.49
N VAL A 186 -30.41 4.07 -6.87
CA VAL A 186 -31.33 4.86 -7.68
C VAL A 186 -32.67 5.01 -6.97
N SER A 187 -33.22 6.22 -6.98
CA SER A 187 -34.56 6.53 -6.48
C SER A 187 -35.17 7.59 -7.38
N SER A 188 -36.37 7.34 -7.93
CA SER A 188 -37.05 8.21 -8.92
C SER A 188 -36.11 8.58 -10.09
N ASP A 189 -35.33 7.60 -10.55
CA ASP A 189 -34.36 7.71 -11.65
C ASP A 189 -33.23 8.74 -11.44
N ILE A 190 -32.97 9.06 -10.18
CA ILE A 190 -31.84 9.85 -9.72
C ILE A 190 -30.86 8.93 -8.99
N PHE A 191 -29.63 8.96 -9.42
CA PHE A 191 -28.56 8.13 -8.88
C PHE A 191 -27.82 8.84 -7.76
N SER A 192 -27.52 8.08 -6.70
CA SER A 192 -26.73 8.50 -5.55
C SER A 192 -25.43 7.72 -5.47
N PHE A 193 -24.34 8.42 -5.18
CA PHE A 193 -23.03 7.84 -5.04
C PHE A 193 -22.86 7.14 -3.68
N PRO A 194 -22.21 5.97 -3.62
CA PRO A 194 -22.04 5.22 -2.38
C PRO A 194 -21.00 5.81 -1.42
N ALA A 195 -20.03 6.56 -1.95
CA ALA A 195 -18.93 7.17 -1.19
C ALA A 195 -18.46 8.46 -1.87
N THR A 196 -17.70 9.29 -1.17
CA THR A 196 -16.97 10.42 -1.76
C THR A 196 -15.84 9.92 -2.66
N GLY A 197 -15.38 10.74 -3.61
CA GLY A 197 -14.30 10.39 -4.53
C GLY A 197 -14.53 10.92 -5.94
N ILE A 198 -13.57 10.65 -6.81
CA ILE A 198 -13.61 11.02 -8.24
C ILE A 198 -14.27 9.89 -9.02
N TYR A 199 -15.34 10.19 -9.73
CA TYR A 199 -16.09 9.22 -10.54
C TYR A 199 -16.09 9.58 -12.01
N LEU A 200 -15.88 8.56 -12.86
CA LEU A 200 -16.23 8.62 -14.27
C LEU A 200 -17.68 8.11 -14.45
N VAL A 201 -18.52 8.94 -15.04
CA VAL A 201 -19.89 8.62 -15.43
C VAL A 201 -19.95 8.58 -16.94
N THR A 202 -20.35 7.47 -17.51
CA THR A 202 -20.53 7.29 -18.96
C THR A 202 -22.00 6.96 -19.26
N LEU A 203 -22.58 7.67 -20.20
CA LEU A 203 -23.90 7.37 -20.78
C LEU A 203 -23.71 6.92 -22.23
N ASP A 204 -23.97 5.63 -22.48
CA ASP A 204 -24.12 5.08 -23.84
C ASP A 204 -25.60 5.10 -24.18
N TRP A 205 -25.95 5.85 -25.22
CA TRP A 205 -27.31 6.19 -25.51
C TRP A 205 -27.69 5.80 -26.94
N SER A 206 -28.77 5.02 -27.08
CA SER A 206 -29.29 4.54 -28.34
C SER A 206 -30.67 5.13 -28.58
N ILE A 207 -30.90 5.67 -29.75
CA ILE A 207 -32.17 6.26 -30.17
C ILE A 207 -32.64 5.69 -31.49
N ASN A 208 -33.93 5.53 -31.64
CA ASN A 208 -34.61 5.19 -32.87
C ASN A 208 -35.57 6.31 -33.31
N CYS A 209 -35.54 6.64 -34.59
CA CYS A 209 -36.44 7.62 -35.21
C CYS A 209 -37.27 6.94 -36.29
N SER A 210 -38.60 6.95 -36.15
CA SER A 210 -39.52 6.23 -37.02
C SER A 210 -40.42 7.14 -37.89
N SER A 211 -40.50 8.45 -37.59
CA SER A 211 -41.45 9.33 -38.32
C SER A 211 -40.79 10.44 -39.12
N ASN A 212 -39.90 11.26 -38.55
CA ASN A 212 -39.34 12.44 -39.21
C ASN A 212 -37.81 12.50 -39.11
N ASN A 213 -37.19 13.30 -39.98
CA ASN A 213 -35.81 13.68 -39.83
C ASN A 213 -35.64 14.48 -38.55
N VAL A 214 -34.59 14.21 -37.78
CA VAL A 214 -34.24 14.92 -36.55
C VAL A 214 -33.00 15.73 -36.84
N ARG A 215 -33.12 17.04 -36.77
CA ARG A 215 -32.01 17.96 -36.96
C ARG A 215 -30.96 17.78 -35.84
N TYR A 216 -31.44 17.54 -34.65
CA TYR A 216 -30.61 17.02 -33.56
C TYR A 216 -31.46 16.23 -32.56
N ALA A 217 -30.89 15.17 -32.06
CA ALA A 217 -31.27 14.53 -30.79
C ALA A 217 -30.08 14.62 -29.85
N LYS A 218 -30.35 14.69 -28.58
CA LYS A 218 -29.29 14.79 -27.56
C LYS A 218 -29.63 13.99 -26.33
N SER A 219 -28.60 13.45 -25.71
CA SER A 219 -28.62 12.91 -24.35
C SER A 219 -27.71 13.74 -23.46
N GLU A 220 -28.03 13.82 -22.20
CA GLU A 220 -27.36 14.69 -21.25
C GLU A 220 -27.12 13.96 -19.94
N ILE A 221 -25.94 14.18 -19.38
CA ILE A 221 -25.61 13.86 -17.99
C ILE A 221 -25.85 15.14 -17.20
N GLU A 222 -26.75 15.10 -16.24
CA GLU A 222 -27.06 16.21 -15.35
C GLU A 222 -26.64 15.88 -13.92
N VAL A 223 -25.92 16.79 -13.28
CA VAL A 223 -25.40 16.64 -11.93
C VAL A 223 -25.89 17.74 -11.02
N THR A 224 -25.98 17.45 -9.73
CA THR A 224 -26.24 18.45 -8.70
C THR A 224 -25.21 18.32 -7.57
N LYS A 225 -24.93 19.45 -6.92
CA LYS A 225 -24.08 19.53 -5.73
C LYS A 225 -24.87 19.96 -4.48
N ASN A 226 -26.19 20.15 -4.60
CA ASN A 226 -27.08 20.58 -3.52
C ASN A 226 -28.40 19.80 -3.43
N ASN A 227 -28.49 18.68 -4.16
CA ASN A 227 -29.68 17.81 -4.25
C ASN A 227 -30.96 18.51 -4.78
N SER A 228 -30.84 19.66 -5.43
CA SER A 228 -32.00 20.41 -5.97
C SER A 228 -31.75 20.95 -7.37
N ASP A 229 -30.69 21.71 -7.56
CA ASP A 229 -30.38 22.38 -8.84
C ASP A 229 -29.50 21.49 -9.71
N TYR A 230 -30.02 21.05 -10.84
CA TYR A 230 -29.33 20.18 -11.77
C TYR A 230 -28.76 20.99 -12.94
N TYR A 231 -27.50 20.76 -13.23
CA TYR A 231 -26.77 21.37 -14.32
C TYR A 231 -26.34 20.34 -15.34
N GLN A 232 -26.39 20.70 -16.63
CA GLN A 232 -25.87 19.88 -17.69
C GLN A 232 -24.35 19.80 -17.60
N ALA A 233 -23.83 18.65 -17.25
CA ALA A 233 -22.40 18.39 -17.13
C ALA A 233 -21.77 17.90 -18.43
N ALA A 234 -22.48 17.03 -19.16
CA ALA A 234 -22.05 16.54 -20.45
C ALA A 234 -23.26 16.26 -21.35
N LYS A 235 -23.03 16.29 -22.65
CA LYS A 235 -24.05 15.96 -23.63
C LYS A 235 -23.45 15.39 -24.91
N ALA A 236 -24.19 14.46 -25.51
CA ALA A 236 -23.96 13.96 -26.84
C ALA A 236 -25.06 14.46 -27.80
N PHE A 237 -24.68 14.73 -29.01
CA PHE A 237 -25.59 15.13 -30.10
C PHE A 237 -25.48 14.17 -31.26
N ILE A 238 -26.63 13.87 -31.86
CA ILE A 238 -26.68 13.20 -33.16
C ILE A 238 -27.65 13.93 -34.10
N HIS A 239 -27.33 13.88 -35.37
CA HIS A 239 -28.23 14.26 -36.46
C HIS A 239 -28.74 12.97 -37.09
N ILE A 240 -30.05 12.85 -37.26
CA ILE A 240 -30.65 11.68 -37.86
C ILE A 240 -31.34 12.05 -39.18
N ASN A 241 -30.77 11.64 -40.27
CA ASN A 241 -31.38 11.73 -41.58
C ASN A 241 -32.07 10.41 -41.91
N ARG A 242 -33.37 10.43 -41.93
CA ARG A 242 -34.19 9.23 -42.11
C ARG A 242 -34.58 9.07 -43.60
N PRO A 243 -34.22 7.96 -44.30
CA PRO A 243 -34.77 7.63 -45.59
C PRO A 243 -36.29 7.41 -45.48
N THR A 244 -37.03 7.88 -46.50
CA THR A 244 -38.49 7.75 -46.52
C THR A 244 -38.95 6.31 -46.31
N GLY A 245 -39.86 6.12 -45.35
CA GLY A 245 -40.48 4.79 -45.10
C GLY A 245 -39.67 3.84 -44.21
N THR A 246 -38.52 4.27 -43.63
CA THR A 246 -37.70 3.39 -42.81
C THR A 246 -37.49 3.98 -41.39
N SER A 247 -37.30 3.13 -40.42
CA SER A 247 -36.79 3.48 -39.07
C SER A 247 -35.27 3.57 -39.11
N THR A 248 -34.70 4.51 -38.38
CA THR A 248 -33.25 4.68 -38.33
C THR A 248 -32.80 4.82 -36.90
N GLY A 249 -31.91 3.94 -36.47
CA GLY A 249 -31.32 3.93 -35.16
C GLY A 249 -29.88 4.47 -35.14
N HIS A 250 -29.51 5.12 -34.05
CA HIS A 250 -28.17 5.62 -33.83
C HIS A 250 -27.77 5.40 -32.33
N THR A 251 -26.51 5.16 -32.13
CA THR A 251 -25.91 5.08 -30.81
C THR A 251 -24.78 6.10 -30.67
N THR A 252 -24.72 6.80 -29.56
CA THR A 252 -23.64 7.73 -29.19
C THR A 252 -23.41 7.73 -27.72
N SER A 253 -22.32 8.32 -27.25
CA SER A 253 -21.99 8.37 -25.84
C SER A 253 -21.53 9.74 -25.41
N CYS A 254 -21.71 10.04 -24.12
CA CYS A 254 -21.03 11.14 -23.43
C CYS A 254 -20.56 10.67 -22.06
N ASN A 255 -19.53 11.34 -21.56
CA ASN A 255 -18.96 11.04 -20.26
C ASN A 255 -18.67 12.32 -19.49
N PHE A 256 -18.56 12.16 -18.18
CA PHE A 256 -18.21 13.26 -17.27
C PHE A 256 -17.44 12.72 -16.07
N ILE A 257 -16.41 13.44 -15.66
CA ILE A 257 -15.71 13.16 -14.42
C ILE A 257 -16.25 14.11 -13.35
N ILE A 258 -16.80 13.53 -12.29
CA ILE A 258 -17.36 14.29 -11.16
C ILE A 258 -16.54 14.02 -9.91
N ASP A 259 -16.22 15.09 -9.18
CA ASP A 259 -15.73 15.02 -7.81
C ASP A 259 -16.95 15.00 -6.86
N VAL A 260 -17.11 13.89 -6.15
CA VAL A 260 -18.19 13.68 -5.18
C VAL A 260 -17.63 13.92 -3.78
N ASP A 261 -17.90 15.07 -3.22
CA ASP A 261 -17.48 15.46 -1.87
C ASP A 261 -18.59 15.30 -0.83
N ASN A 262 -19.86 15.13 -1.28
CA ASN A 262 -21.02 14.94 -0.40
C ASN A 262 -22.05 13.98 -1.01
N THR A 263 -22.10 12.75 -0.53
CA THR A 263 -23.02 11.71 -1.05
C THR A 263 -24.51 12.00 -0.82
N THR A 264 -24.86 12.88 0.11
CA THR A 264 -26.24 13.31 0.32
C THR A 264 -26.70 14.30 -0.73
N ASN A 265 -25.82 15.23 -1.12
CA ASN A 265 -26.13 16.35 -2.00
C ASN A 265 -25.77 16.08 -3.47
N ASP A 266 -24.70 15.32 -3.71
CA ASP A 266 -24.19 15.05 -5.05
C ASP A 266 -24.98 13.90 -5.67
N LYS A 267 -25.67 14.22 -6.77
CA LYS A 267 -26.50 13.26 -7.49
C LYS A 267 -26.29 13.41 -9.00
N VAL A 268 -26.69 12.40 -9.72
CA VAL A 268 -26.68 12.41 -11.18
C VAL A 268 -27.96 11.82 -11.74
N LYS A 269 -28.44 12.38 -12.83
CA LYS A 269 -29.56 11.88 -13.60
C LYS A 269 -29.29 12.03 -15.10
N PHE A 270 -30.07 11.35 -15.91
CA PHE A 270 -29.91 11.30 -17.34
C PHE A 270 -31.17 11.78 -18.05
N THR A 271 -30.98 12.64 -19.06
CA THR A 271 -32.10 13.20 -19.80
C THR A 271 -31.85 13.07 -21.30
N SER A 272 -32.92 13.09 -22.07
CA SER A 272 -32.89 13.14 -23.52
C SER A 272 -33.86 14.17 -24.07
N SER A 273 -33.56 14.74 -25.23
CA SER A 273 -34.43 15.65 -25.95
C SER A 273 -34.15 15.62 -27.46
N ILE A 274 -35.13 16.08 -28.24
CA ILE A 274 -35.09 16.19 -29.71
C ILE A 274 -35.64 17.53 -30.16
N ASP A 275 -35.25 17.99 -31.35
CA ASP A 275 -35.72 19.27 -31.92
C ASP A 275 -37.01 19.19 -32.70
N ASN A 276 -37.51 17.99 -32.98
CA ASN A 276 -38.74 17.78 -33.77
C ASN A 276 -39.62 16.73 -33.06
N VAL A 277 -40.90 17.00 -33.04
CA VAL A 277 -41.89 16.10 -32.45
C VAL A 277 -42.24 14.98 -33.45
N GLY A 278 -42.16 13.74 -33.00
CA GLY A 278 -42.48 12.57 -33.79
C GLY A 278 -42.27 11.29 -32.93
N ASP A 279 -42.36 10.13 -33.60
CA ASP A 279 -42.13 8.84 -32.90
C ASP A 279 -40.64 8.58 -32.79
N HIS A 280 -40.04 9.22 -31.79
CA HIS A 280 -38.62 9.08 -31.40
C HIS A 280 -38.53 8.39 -30.08
N GLN A 281 -37.66 7.40 -30.02
CA GLN A 281 -37.55 6.53 -28.85
C GLN A 281 -36.14 6.36 -28.42
N VAL A 282 -35.87 6.56 -27.16
CA VAL A 282 -34.64 6.03 -26.52
C VAL A 282 -34.89 4.54 -26.30
N LEU A 283 -33.98 3.73 -26.84
CA LEU A 283 -34.11 2.29 -26.82
C LEU A 283 -33.68 1.69 -25.49
N GLY A 284 -34.53 0.87 -24.92
CA GLY A 284 -34.25 0.06 -23.75
C GLY A 284 -34.64 -1.37 -23.97
N ASP A 285 -34.08 -2.28 -23.21
CA ASP A 285 -34.34 -3.71 -23.29
C ASP A 285 -34.06 -4.32 -21.87
N GLU A 286 -34.96 -5.21 -21.44
CA GLU A 286 -34.82 -5.85 -20.11
C GLU A 286 -33.77 -6.98 -20.09
N ASP A 287 -33.34 -7.45 -21.26
CA ASP A 287 -32.41 -8.55 -21.41
C ASP A 287 -31.02 -8.12 -21.92
N VAL A 288 -30.95 -7.05 -22.71
CA VAL A 288 -29.75 -6.65 -23.44
C VAL A 288 -29.39 -5.17 -23.14
N ASN A 289 -28.12 -4.90 -22.96
CA ASN A 289 -27.62 -3.55 -22.78
C ASN A 289 -27.67 -2.77 -24.11
N VAL A 290 -28.69 -1.94 -24.31
CA VAL A 290 -28.89 -1.06 -25.47
C VAL A 290 -28.54 0.38 -25.14
N THR A 291 -29.20 0.95 -24.10
CA THR A 291 -28.81 2.22 -23.49
C THR A 291 -28.35 1.92 -22.08
N THR A 292 -27.15 2.38 -21.72
CA THR A 292 -26.53 2.06 -20.43
C THR A 292 -25.89 3.26 -19.79
N VAL A 293 -25.77 3.21 -18.48
CA VAL A 293 -24.92 4.10 -17.71
C VAL A 293 -23.91 3.30 -16.91
N THR A 294 -22.66 3.74 -16.96
CA THR A 294 -21.55 3.10 -16.26
C THR A 294 -20.91 4.11 -15.30
N PHE A 295 -20.64 3.65 -14.09
CA PHE A 295 -20.02 4.42 -13.04
C PHE A 295 -18.73 3.72 -12.60
N LEU A 296 -17.61 4.43 -12.63
CA LEU A 296 -16.32 3.96 -12.13
C LEU A 296 -15.77 4.95 -11.12
N ARG A 297 -15.44 4.50 -9.93
CA ARG A 297 -14.71 5.33 -8.96
C ARG A 297 -13.22 5.25 -9.25
N LEU A 298 -12.63 6.36 -9.64
CA LEU A 298 -11.24 6.45 -10.09
C LEU A 298 -10.26 6.61 -8.92
N GLY A 299 -10.73 7.19 -7.80
CA GLY A 299 -9.89 7.45 -6.64
C GLY A 299 -10.61 8.25 -5.56
N ASP A 300 -9.86 8.64 -4.53
CA ASP A 300 -10.31 9.54 -3.48
C ASP A 300 -10.30 11.01 -3.95
N THR A 301 -11.05 11.87 -3.27
CA THR A 301 -11.06 13.32 -3.47
C THR A 301 -9.81 13.96 -2.90
#